data_efd388de275c0d7d20f2bd32949886e0
#
_entry.id   efd388de275c0d7d20f2bd32949886e0
#
_cell.length_a   1.000
_cell.length_b   1.000
_cell.length_c   1.000
_cell.angle_alpha   90.00
_cell.angle_beta   90.00
_cell.angle_gamma   90.00
#
_symmetry.space_group_name_H-M   'P 1'
#
loop_
_entity.id
_entity.type
_entity.pdbx_description
1 polymer ?
#
loop_
_entity_poly.entity_id
_entity_poly.type
_entity_poly.pdbx_seq_one_letter_code
_entity_poly.pdbx_strand_id
1 'polypeptide(L)'
;MITSEINEMLMNEYNIKDIINIEKNEESSQGNVYIVYTTTKRYVIKNYINLSHTELIIDIHNLLEKNNFDSPIVYENKLKKQYTKLINGSYIVVYSFLEGEQIGYNKNSKTMDLVLVENIAKTIKQFHNITKEFKNQNVEKIPFKIEEIPRKSLLHFDLTRGNIFNDNSKIGIIDFDDARFGASVCDVAIAIANLFFSKSRGVDKEGYKKFIEVYYSDEKEKIKKTEIPMIKDIAINWINYVLKNNSFNASDTESFEVRKKLIMESDLSNIDGIKI
;
A
#
# COMPACT_ATOMS: atom_id res chain seq x y z
N MET A 1 -10.43 -21.62 6.21
CA MET A 1 -10.04 -22.67 5.25
C MET A 1 -8.98 -23.53 5.90
N ILE A 2 -9.07 -24.86 5.76
CA ILE A 2 -8.08 -25.78 6.33
C ILE A 2 -6.90 -25.87 5.34
N THR A 3 -5.69 -26.01 5.81
CA THR A 3 -4.47 -26.09 4.97
C THR A 3 -4.56 -27.17 3.88
N SER A 4 -5.26 -28.30 4.17
CA SER A 4 -5.51 -29.37 3.19
C SER A 4 -6.40 -28.91 2.02
N GLU A 5 -7.42 -28.09 2.27
CA GLU A 5 -8.31 -27.56 1.21
C GLU A 5 -7.56 -26.61 0.28
N ILE A 6 -6.66 -25.77 0.85
CA ILE A 6 -5.79 -24.89 0.06
C ILE A 6 -4.88 -25.72 -0.83
N ASN A 7 -4.24 -26.74 -0.28
CA ASN A 7 -3.33 -27.61 -1.00
C ASN A 7 -4.02 -28.29 -2.20
N GLU A 8 -5.19 -28.90 -1.94
CA GLU A 8 -5.98 -29.55 -2.98
C GLU A 8 -6.43 -28.58 -4.09
N MET A 9 -6.92 -27.41 -3.71
CA MET A 9 -7.32 -26.36 -4.66
C MET A 9 -6.13 -25.90 -5.52
N LEU A 10 -4.96 -25.64 -4.94
CA LEU A 10 -3.77 -25.22 -5.68
C LEU A 10 -3.31 -26.28 -6.69
N MET A 11 -3.31 -27.54 -6.30
CA MET A 11 -2.95 -28.66 -7.18
C MET A 11 -3.97 -28.82 -8.32
N ASN A 12 -5.26 -28.80 -7.99
CA ASN A 12 -6.33 -29.10 -8.93
C ASN A 12 -6.64 -27.91 -9.86
N GLU A 13 -6.64 -26.67 -9.37
CA GLU A 13 -7.07 -25.49 -10.12
C GLU A 13 -5.90 -24.73 -10.72
N TYR A 14 -4.75 -24.64 -10.05
CA TYR A 14 -3.61 -23.83 -10.50
C TYR A 14 -2.41 -24.64 -10.99
N ASN A 15 -2.45 -25.98 -10.89
CA ASN A 15 -1.33 -26.85 -11.19
C ASN A 15 -0.04 -26.55 -10.38
N ILE A 16 -0.21 -25.96 -9.18
CA ILE A 16 0.88 -25.72 -8.24
C ILE A 16 1.12 -27.00 -7.45
N LYS A 17 2.29 -27.61 -7.64
CA LYS A 17 2.72 -28.88 -7.05
C LYS A 17 3.90 -28.65 -6.11
N ASP A 18 4.34 -29.75 -5.48
CA ASP A 18 5.53 -29.77 -4.61
C ASP A 18 5.44 -28.76 -3.47
N ILE A 19 4.24 -28.63 -2.90
CA ILE A 19 3.98 -27.73 -1.76
C ILE A 19 4.66 -28.36 -0.53
N ILE A 20 5.57 -27.59 0.08
CA ILE A 20 6.33 -27.96 1.27
C ILE A 20 5.57 -27.53 2.54
N ASN A 21 5.05 -26.28 2.53
CA ASN A 21 4.40 -25.69 3.69
C ASN A 21 3.35 -24.67 3.27
N ILE A 22 2.33 -24.49 4.11
CA ILE A 22 1.33 -23.42 3.99
C ILE A 22 1.19 -22.78 5.36
N GLU A 23 1.52 -21.52 5.46
CA GLU A 23 1.47 -20.71 6.68
C GLU A 23 0.38 -19.66 6.58
N LYS A 24 -0.45 -19.55 7.61
CA LYS A 24 -1.38 -18.44 7.74
C LYS A 24 -0.62 -17.21 8.20
N ASN A 25 -0.80 -16.09 7.51
CA ASN A 25 -0.22 -14.81 7.94
C ASN A 25 -1.07 -14.22 9.07
N GLU A 26 -0.62 -14.41 10.31
CA GLU A 26 -1.31 -13.89 11.51
C GLU A 26 -1.23 -12.36 11.64
N GLU A 27 -0.31 -11.71 10.93
CA GLU A 27 -0.16 -10.23 10.93
C GLU A 27 -1.17 -9.55 9.99
N SER A 28 -1.85 -10.32 9.14
CA SER A 28 -2.87 -9.76 8.25
C SER A 28 -4.11 -9.33 9.04
N SER A 29 -4.44 -8.05 8.98
CA SER A 29 -5.64 -7.49 9.62
C SER A 29 -6.94 -8.15 9.15
N GLN A 30 -6.97 -8.70 7.95
CA GLN A 30 -8.12 -9.39 7.36
C GLN A 30 -8.15 -10.89 7.63
N GLY A 31 -7.10 -11.46 8.24
CA GLY A 31 -7.07 -12.85 8.75
C GLY A 31 -7.16 -13.98 7.71
N ASN A 32 -7.18 -13.67 6.42
CA ASN A 32 -7.44 -14.62 5.32
C ASN A 32 -6.30 -14.68 4.29
N VAL A 33 -5.08 -14.42 4.74
CA VAL A 33 -3.87 -14.47 3.90
C VAL A 33 -3.03 -15.69 4.28
N TYR A 34 -2.58 -16.43 3.27
CA TYR A 34 -1.71 -17.59 3.45
C TYR A 34 -0.47 -17.44 2.56
N ILE A 35 0.69 -17.84 3.07
CA ILE A 35 1.93 -17.97 2.31
C ILE A 35 2.15 -19.45 2.02
N VAL A 36 2.34 -19.77 0.75
CA VAL A 36 2.58 -21.14 0.28
C VAL A 36 4.02 -21.25 -0.19
N TYR A 37 4.71 -22.23 0.36
CA TYR A 37 6.10 -22.56 0.01
C TYR A 37 6.10 -23.82 -0.85
N THR A 38 6.74 -23.73 -2.02
CA THR A 38 7.02 -24.88 -2.86
C THR A 38 8.53 -25.09 -2.94
N THR A 39 8.97 -26.15 -3.61
CA THR A 39 10.42 -26.40 -3.82
C THR A 39 11.13 -25.30 -4.61
N THR A 40 10.40 -24.49 -5.38
CA THR A 40 10.98 -23.52 -6.31
C THR A 40 10.52 -22.09 -6.11
N LYS A 41 9.32 -21.87 -5.56
CA LYS A 41 8.67 -20.56 -5.47
C LYS A 41 7.83 -20.42 -4.21
N ARG A 42 7.52 -19.18 -3.89
CA ARG A 42 6.49 -18.81 -2.88
C ARG A 42 5.30 -18.20 -3.57
N TYR A 43 4.12 -18.39 -2.98
CA TYR A 43 2.88 -17.79 -3.43
C TYR A 43 2.16 -17.17 -2.23
N VAL A 44 1.33 -16.17 -2.51
CA VAL A 44 0.42 -15.59 -1.52
C VAL A 44 -1.01 -15.89 -1.96
N ILE A 45 -1.84 -16.32 -1.03
CA ILE A 45 -3.26 -16.57 -1.26
C ILE A 45 -4.05 -15.61 -0.40
N LYS A 46 -4.98 -14.89 -1.03
CA LYS A 46 -5.98 -14.08 -0.33
C LYS A 46 -7.37 -14.63 -0.60
N ASN A 47 -8.21 -14.61 0.45
CA ASN A 47 -9.60 -15.01 0.37
C ASN A 47 -10.51 -13.79 0.53
N TYR A 48 -11.30 -13.50 -0.48
CA TYR A 48 -12.24 -12.38 -0.54
C TYR A 48 -13.69 -12.88 -0.45
N ILE A 49 -14.57 -12.08 0.15
CA ILE A 49 -16.00 -12.39 0.29
C ILE A 49 -16.87 -11.70 -0.76
N ASN A 50 -16.35 -10.68 -1.44
CA ASN A 50 -17.09 -9.84 -2.37
C ASN A 50 -16.48 -9.93 -3.78
N LEU A 51 -17.26 -10.37 -4.76
CA LEU A 51 -16.79 -10.52 -6.16
C LEU A 51 -16.35 -9.20 -6.76
N SER A 52 -17.15 -8.15 -6.61
CA SER A 52 -16.83 -6.84 -7.20
C SER A 52 -15.54 -6.26 -6.65
N HIS A 53 -15.27 -6.48 -5.36
CA HIS A 53 -13.99 -6.09 -4.75
C HIS A 53 -12.85 -6.96 -5.28
N THR A 54 -13.05 -8.29 -5.38
CA THR A 54 -12.06 -9.21 -5.95
C THR A 54 -11.66 -8.81 -7.37
N GLU A 55 -12.64 -8.51 -8.23
CA GLU A 55 -12.41 -8.08 -9.61
C GLU A 55 -11.69 -6.72 -9.65
N LEU A 56 -12.05 -5.78 -8.78
CA LEU A 56 -11.34 -4.50 -8.66
C LEU A 56 -9.86 -4.70 -8.36
N ILE A 57 -9.52 -5.53 -7.36
CA ILE A 57 -8.13 -5.78 -6.97
C ILE A 57 -7.37 -6.48 -8.10
N ILE A 58 -7.99 -7.43 -8.80
CA ILE A 58 -7.41 -8.08 -9.98
C ILE A 58 -7.13 -7.06 -11.09
N ASP A 59 -8.06 -6.17 -11.39
CA ASP A 59 -7.88 -5.12 -12.41
C ASP A 59 -6.72 -4.19 -12.07
N ILE A 60 -6.55 -3.85 -10.78
CA ILE A 60 -5.42 -3.05 -10.31
C ILE A 60 -4.10 -3.78 -10.59
N HIS A 61 -3.98 -5.03 -10.17
CA HIS A 61 -2.76 -5.82 -10.38
C HIS A 61 -2.44 -6.02 -11.86
N ASN A 62 -3.44 -6.28 -12.70
CA ASN A 62 -3.27 -6.42 -14.16
C ASN A 62 -2.77 -5.11 -14.80
N LEU A 63 -3.27 -3.95 -14.36
CA LEU A 63 -2.79 -2.66 -14.83
C LEU A 63 -1.34 -2.43 -14.43
N LEU A 64 -0.97 -2.76 -13.19
CA LEU A 64 0.38 -2.61 -12.66
C LEU A 64 1.37 -3.54 -13.39
N GLU A 65 1.02 -4.82 -13.57
CA GLU A 65 1.82 -5.79 -14.32
C GLU A 65 2.06 -5.34 -15.76
N LYS A 66 1.00 -4.89 -16.47
CA LYS A 66 1.10 -4.37 -17.84
C LYS A 66 2.06 -3.19 -17.98
N ASN A 67 2.24 -2.41 -16.91
CA ASN A 67 3.14 -1.26 -16.87
C ASN A 67 4.49 -1.57 -16.20
N ASN A 68 4.82 -2.84 -15.96
CA ASN A 68 6.05 -3.30 -15.31
C ASN A 68 6.29 -2.63 -13.94
N PHE A 69 5.21 -2.39 -13.20
CA PHE A 69 5.29 -1.91 -11.83
C PHE A 69 5.58 -3.09 -10.89
N ASP A 70 6.45 -2.89 -9.91
CA ASP A 70 6.85 -3.95 -9.00
C ASP A 70 5.78 -4.19 -7.92
N SER A 71 4.91 -5.14 -8.20
CA SER A 71 3.80 -5.59 -7.34
C SER A 71 3.53 -7.08 -7.57
N PRO A 72 2.81 -7.76 -6.67
CA PRO A 72 2.42 -9.15 -6.89
C PRO A 72 1.64 -9.34 -8.19
N ILE A 73 1.98 -10.41 -8.93
CA ILE A 73 1.29 -10.82 -10.15
C ILE A 73 0.16 -11.78 -9.78
N VAL A 74 -1.01 -11.65 -10.41
CA VAL A 74 -2.15 -12.54 -10.21
C VAL A 74 -2.06 -13.74 -11.16
N TYR A 75 -2.14 -14.96 -10.60
CA TYR A 75 -2.12 -16.18 -11.40
C TYR A 75 -3.51 -16.57 -11.91
N GLU A 76 -3.57 -17.02 -13.16
CA GLU A 76 -4.76 -17.65 -13.72
C GLU A 76 -4.88 -19.13 -13.28
N ASN A 77 -6.11 -19.57 -13.02
CA ASN A 77 -6.41 -20.98 -12.83
C ASN A 77 -6.52 -21.73 -14.19
N LYS A 78 -6.79 -23.03 -14.18
CA LYS A 78 -6.94 -23.88 -15.38
C LYS A 78 -8.08 -23.44 -16.31
N LEU A 79 -9.06 -22.70 -15.79
CA LEU A 79 -10.19 -22.14 -16.56
C LEU A 79 -9.88 -20.73 -17.10
N LYS A 80 -8.64 -20.28 -17.02
CA LYS A 80 -8.21 -18.91 -17.41
C LYS A 80 -8.90 -17.80 -16.63
N LYS A 81 -9.29 -18.07 -15.39
CA LYS A 81 -9.82 -17.08 -14.45
C LYS A 81 -8.76 -16.74 -13.41
N GLN A 82 -8.70 -15.49 -13.02
CA GLN A 82 -7.76 -14.98 -12.02
C GLN A 82 -8.27 -15.13 -10.57
N TYR A 83 -9.38 -15.83 -10.39
CA TYR A 83 -9.89 -16.24 -9.09
C TYR A 83 -10.57 -17.62 -9.15
N THR A 84 -10.67 -18.29 -8.03
CA THR A 84 -11.47 -19.51 -7.85
C THR A 84 -12.57 -19.25 -6.83
N LYS A 85 -13.83 -19.51 -7.22
CA LYS A 85 -14.98 -19.41 -6.31
C LYS A 85 -15.07 -20.69 -5.47
N LEU A 86 -15.12 -20.54 -4.16
CA LEU A 86 -15.30 -21.64 -3.22
C LEU A 86 -16.78 -21.95 -2.99
N ILE A 87 -17.05 -23.15 -2.44
CA ILE A 87 -18.41 -23.63 -2.11
C ILE A 87 -19.10 -22.69 -1.12
N ASN A 88 -18.38 -22.10 -0.17
CA ASN A 88 -18.90 -21.12 0.79
C ASN A 88 -19.20 -19.74 0.21
N GLY A 89 -19.01 -19.56 -1.10
CA GLY A 89 -19.29 -18.32 -1.82
C GLY A 89 -18.14 -17.30 -1.83
N SER A 90 -17.03 -17.56 -1.14
CA SER A 90 -15.85 -16.70 -1.17
C SER A 90 -14.99 -16.92 -2.44
N TYR A 91 -14.02 -16.05 -2.65
CA TYR A 91 -13.18 -16.01 -3.86
C TYR A 91 -11.70 -16.05 -3.47
N ILE A 92 -10.98 -17.02 -4.01
CA ILE A 92 -9.55 -17.16 -3.81
C ILE A 92 -8.81 -16.51 -4.96
N VAL A 93 -7.85 -15.66 -4.65
CA VAL A 93 -6.86 -15.13 -5.60
C VAL A 93 -5.48 -15.62 -5.20
N VAL A 94 -4.73 -16.11 -6.18
CA VAL A 94 -3.35 -16.58 -6.01
C VAL A 94 -2.40 -15.55 -6.61
N TYR A 95 -1.46 -15.07 -5.80
CA TYR A 95 -0.48 -14.06 -6.17
C TYR A 95 0.93 -14.65 -6.18
N SER A 96 1.82 -14.04 -6.97
CA SER A 96 3.26 -14.23 -6.76
C SER A 96 3.65 -13.67 -5.38
N PHE A 97 4.65 -14.30 -4.76
CA PHE A 97 5.29 -13.69 -3.61
C PHE A 97 6.20 -12.56 -4.11
N LEU A 98 6.08 -11.37 -3.52
CA LEU A 98 7.00 -10.27 -3.81
C LEU A 98 8.26 -10.47 -2.98
N GLU A 99 9.40 -10.58 -3.67
CA GLU A 99 10.69 -10.78 -3.00
C GLU A 99 11.21 -9.46 -2.41
N GLY A 100 12.16 -9.56 -1.48
CA GLY A 100 12.73 -8.42 -0.77
C GLY A 100 12.33 -8.38 0.71
N GLU A 101 12.80 -7.36 1.39
CA GLU A 101 12.48 -7.11 2.81
C GLU A 101 11.49 -5.95 2.93
N GLN A 102 10.52 -6.09 3.80
CA GLN A 102 9.69 -4.95 4.20
C GLN A 102 10.61 -3.84 4.71
N ILE A 103 10.32 -2.59 4.34
CA ILE A 103 11.09 -1.44 4.84
C ILE A 103 10.86 -1.20 6.34
N GLY A 104 10.88 -2.29 7.08
CA GLY A 104 10.62 -2.37 8.50
C GLY A 104 11.49 -1.41 9.33
N TYR A 105 11.27 -1.45 10.61
CA TYR A 105 11.99 -0.64 11.57
C TYR A 105 13.44 -1.16 11.72
N ASN A 106 14.41 -0.47 11.14
CA ASN A 106 15.75 -0.58 11.69
C ASN A 106 15.69 -0.03 13.13
N LYS A 107 15.68 -0.93 14.11
CA LYS A 107 15.49 -0.59 15.54
C LYS A 107 16.50 0.42 16.06
N ASN A 108 17.63 0.57 15.37
CA ASN A 108 18.76 1.41 15.79
C ASN A 108 18.82 2.78 15.07
N SER A 109 18.01 3.02 14.05
CA SER A 109 18.02 4.30 13.32
C SER A 109 16.74 5.10 13.56
N LYS A 110 16.90 6.38 13.92
CA LYS A 110 15.78 7.34 14.01
C LYS A 110 15.33 7.83 12.62
N THR A 111 16.20 7.73 11.63
CA THR A 111 15.99 8.22 10.27
C THR A 111 16.04 7.08 9.26
N MET A 112 15.38 7.25 8.14
CA MET A 112 15.45 6.36 6.99
C MET A 112 16.63 6.77 6.10
N ASP A 113 17.24 5.81 5.42
CA ASP A 113 18.25 6.09 4.39
C ASP A 113 17.64 6.96 3.27
N LEU A 114 18.32 8.05 2.90
CA LEU A 114 17.77 9.02 1.94
C LEU A 114 17.68 8.47 0.50
N VAL A 115 18.52 7.50 0.14
CA VAL A 115 18.41 6.82 -1.17
C VAL A 115 17.16 5.94 -1.19
N LEU A 116 16.89 5.24 -0.07
CA LEU A 116 15.66 4.47 0.07
C LEU A 116 14.43 5.39 0.01
N VAL A 117 14.44 6.53 0.70
CA VAL A 117 13.37 7.53 0.65
C VAL A 117 13.12 8.02 -0.77
N GLU A 118 14.20 8.32 -1.52
CA GLU A 118 14.11 8.74 -2.92
C GLU A 118 13.45 7.66 -3.80
N ASN A 119 13.85 6.41 -3.64
CA ASN A 119 13.29 5.30 -4.41
C ASN A 119 11.81 5.09 -4.09
N ILE A 120 11.41 5.17 -2.82
CA ILE A 120 10.00 5.08 -2.40
C ILE A 120 9.18 6.21 -3.03
N ALA A 121 9.65 7.46 -2.97
CA ALA A 121 8.95 8.61 -3.54
C ALA A 121 8.75 8.46 -5.05
N LYS A 122 9.78 8.01 -5.78
CA LYS A 122 9.71 7.73 -7.22
C LYS A 122 8.70 6.63 -7.54
N THR A 123 8.70 5.55 -6.76
CA THR A 123 7.77 4.42 -6.95
C THR A 123 6.32 4.84 -6.73
N ILE A 124 6.02 5.59 -5.68
CA ILE A 124 4.66 6.09 -5.43
C ILE A 124 4.23 7.05 -6.55
N LYS A 125 5.13 7.91 -7.04
CA LYS A 125 4.86 8.78 -8.18
C LYS A 125 4.58 7.96 -9.45
N GLN A 126 5.37 6.92 -9.71
CA GLN A 126 5.15 6.01 -10.84
C GLN A 126 3.76 5.35 -10.75
N PHE A 127 3.38 4.84 -9.56
CA PHE A 127 2.05 4.29 -9.32
C PHE A 127 0.94 5.26 -9.69
N HIS A 128 1.00 6.52 -9.22
CA HIS A 128 0.01 7.54 -9.55
C HIS A 128 -0.02 7.87 -11.05
N ASN A 129 1.12 7.89 -11.73
CA ASN A 129 1.18 8.13 -13.17
C ASN A 129 0.57 6.99 -13.99
N ILE A 130 0.77 5.73 -13.58
CA ILE A 130 0.16 4.56 -14.20
C ILE A 130 -1.35 4.58 -14.02
N THR A 131 -1.82 4.98 -12.85
CA THR A 131 -3.22 4.81 -12.43
C THR A 131 -4.11 6.05 -12.61
N LYS A 132 -3.57 7.16 -13.14
CA LYS A 132 -4.33 8.42 -13.36
C LYS A 132 -5.58 8.27 -14.23
N GLU A 133 -5.55 7.33 -15.19
CA GLU A 133 -6.66 7.05 -16.10
C GLU A 133 -7.45 5.78 -15.69
N PHE A 134 -7.16 5.22 -14.51
CA PHE A 134 -7.85 4.03 -14.03
C PHE A 134 -9.34 4.29 -13.86
N LYS A 135 -10.16 3.43 -14.45
CA LYS A 135 -11.62 3.51 -14.38
C LYS A 135 -12.18 2.15 -14.01
N ASN A 136 -12.75 2.05 -12.85
CA ASN A 136 -13.52 0.90 -12.40
C ASN A 136 -14.69 1.42 -11.55
N GLN A 137 -15.91 0.97 -11.83
CA GLN A 137 -17.11 1.43 -11.12
C GLN A 137 -17.15 1.01 -9.65
N ASN A 138 -16.36 0.00 -9.28
CA ASN A 138 -16.32 -0.55 -7.93
C ASN A 138 -15.31 0.17 -7.04
N VAL A 139 -14.47 1.08 -7.60
CA VAL A 139 -13.52 1.83 -6.79
C VAL A 139 -14.24 2.93 -6.01
N GLU A 140 -14.07 2.91 -4.70
CA GLU A 140 -14.63 3.93 -3.83
C GLU A 140 -13.83 5.24 -3.90
N LYS A 141 -14.48 6.35 -3.58
CA LYS A 141 -13.82 7.65 -3.43
C LYS A 141 -13.24 7.79 -2.02
N ILE A 142 -12.29 8.70 -1.87
CA ILE A 142 -11.77 9.08 -0.55
C ILE A 142 -12.92 9.50 0.38
N PRO A 143 -12.89 9.09 1.68
CA PRO A 143 -14.01 9.28 2.59
C PRO A 143 -14.09 10.66 3.26
N PHE A 144 -13.19 11.58 2.92
CA PHE A 144 -13.17 12.94 3.46
C PHE A 144 -13.06 13.98 2.35
N LYS A 145 -13.55 15.20 2.64
CA LYS A 145 -13.52 16.30 1.68
C LYS A 145 -12.11 16.87 1.56
N ILE A 146 -11.69 17.06 0.32
CA ILE A 146 -10.48 17.79 -0.05
C ILE A 146 -10.90 18.85 -1.05
N GLU A 147 -10.30 20.04 -0.97
CA GLU A 147 -10.51 21.10 -1.95
C GLU A 147 -10.17 20.62 -3.36
N GLU A 148 -10.69 21.31 -4.37
CA GLU A 148 -10.53 20.88 -5.75
C GLU A 148 -9.05 20.76 -6.14
N ILE A 149 -8.59 19.52 -6.32
CA ILE A 149 -7.21 19.20 -6.65
C ILE A 149 -7.14 18.69 -8.08
N PRO A 150 -6.22 19.23 -8.90
CA PRO A 150 -6.17 18.92 -10.33
C PRO A 150 -5.69 17.50 -10.63
N ARG A 151 -4.84 16.90 -9.77
CA ARG A 151 -4.28 15.56 -10.01
C ARG A 151 -5.05 14.51 -9.26
N LYS A 152 -5.62 13.56 -10.00
CA LYS A 152 -6.33 12.39 -9.46
C LYS A 152 -5.73 11.12 -10.02
N SER A 153 -5.72 10.09 -9.20
CA SER A 153 -5.29 8.74 -9.53
C SER A 153 -6.01 7.72 -8.67
N LEU A 154 -5.80 6.46 -8.94
CA LEU A 154 -5.98 5.47 -7.90
C LEU A 154 -4.98 5.75 -6.78
N LEU A 155 -5.41 5.59 -5.55
CA LEU A 155 -4.62 5.71 -4.34
C LEU A 155 -4.47 4.32 -3.74
N HIS A 156 -3.32 4.04 -3.17
CA HIS A 156 -3.13 2.85 -2.34
C HIS A 156 -3.92 2.95 -1.03
N PHE A 157 -3.95 4.13 -0.47
CA PHE A 157 -4.67 4.55 0.73
C PHE A 157 -4.19 3.93 2.05
N ASP A 158 -3.27 2.95 2.00
CA ASP A 158 -2.60 2.32 3.15
C ASP A 158 -1.08 2.15 2.94
N LEU A 159 -0.38 3.23 2.56
CA LEU A 159 1.07 3.24 2.38
C LEU A 159 1.79 3.20 3.73
N THR A 160 1.92 1.99 4.28
CA THR A 160 2.67 1.69 5.51
C THR A 160 4.01 1.04 5.19
N ARG A 161 4.90 0.95 6.18
CA ARG A 161 6.18 0.24 6.04
C ARG A 161 5.99 -1.25 5.74
N GLY A 162 4.91 -1.85 6.23
CA GLY A 162 4.56 -3.24 6.00
C GLY A 162 4.16 -3.55 4.57
N ASN A 163 3.69 -2.53 3.82
CA ASN A 163 3.21 -2.67 2.46
C ASN A 163 4.25 -2.28 1.40
N ILE A 164 5.46 -1.87 1.81
CA ILE A 164 6.55 -1.47 0.91
C ILE A 164 7.72 -2.44 1.11
N PHE A 165 8.19 -3.00 0.01
CA PHE A 165 9.30 -3.97 -0.04
C PHE A 165 10.49 -3.38 -0.77
N ASN A 166 11.69 -3.67 -0.29
CA ASN A 166 12.95 -3.32 -0.92
C ASN A 166 13.78 -4.59 -1.17
N ASP A 167 14.09 -4.87 -2.42
CA ASP A 167 14.97 -5.98 -2.83
C ASP A 167 16.40 -5.50 -3.15
N ASN A 168 16.80 -4.29 -2.70
CA ASN A 168 18.03 -3.57 -3.00
C ASN A 168 18.15 -3.04 -4.45
N SER A 169 17.30 -3.47 -5.36
CA SER A 169 17.26 -3.00 -6.76
C SER A 169 15.99 -2.20 -7.08
N LYS A 170 14.89 -2.54 -6.42
CA LYS A 170 13.56 -2.00 -6.68
C LYS A 170 12.76 -1.83 -5.39
N ILE A 171 11.80 -0.92 -5.45
CA ILE A 171 10.75 -0.81 -4.45
C ILE A 171 9.47 -1.41 -5.02
N GLY A 172 8.95 -2.40 -4.32
CA GLY A 172 7.67 -3.01 -4.64
C GLY A 172 6.60 -2.64 -3.62
N ILE A 173 5.34 -2.65 -4.04
CA ILE A 173 4.19 -2.32 -3.20
C ILE A 173 3.19 -3.47 -3.23
N ILE A 174 2.66 -3.83 -2.05
CA ILE A 174 1.65 -4.87 -1.88
C ILE A 174 0.39 -4.30 -1.21
N ASP A 175 -0.68 -5.07 -1.24
CA ASP A 175 -1.91 -4.85 -0.46
C ASP A 175 -2.72 -3.62 -0.88
N PHE A 176 -3.34 -3.70 -2.06
CA PHE A 176 -4.21 -2.65 -2.62
C PHE A 176 -5.67 -2.77 -2.16
N ASP A 177 -5.95 -3.53 -1.09
CA ASP A 177 -7.33 -3.83 -0.65
C ASP A 177 -8.09 -2.58 -0.20
N ASP A 178 -7.39 -1.56 0.28
CA ASP A 178 -7.95 -0.26 0.67
C ASP A 178 -7.92 0.80 -0.45
N ALA A 179 -7.65 0.39 -1.69
CA ALA A 179 -7.50 1.34 -2.79
C ALA A 179 -8.74 2.22 -2.99
N ARG A 180 -8.51 3.53 -3.20
CA ARG A 180 -9.52 4.56 -3.43
C ARG A 180 -9.21 5.38 -4.68
N PHE A 181 -10.19 6.06 -5.22
CA PHE A 181 -9.93 7.05 -6.27
C PHE A 181 -10.02 8.46 -5.70
N GLY A 182 -8.97 9.26 -5.91
CA GLY A 182 -8.91 10.59 -5.32
C GLY A 182 -7.69 11.40 -5.71
N ALA A 183 -7.41 12.44 -4.94
CA ALA A 183 -6.27 13.31 -5.14
C ALA A 183 -4.96 12.61 -4.76
N SER A 184 -3.99 12.55 -5.67
CA SER A 184 -2.71 11.84 -5.47
C SER A 184 -1.94 12.31 -4.23
N VAL A 185 -2.12 13.57 -3.82
CA VAL A 185 -1.53 14.11 -2.58
C VAL A 185 -2.00 13.38 -1.31
N CYS A 186 -3.13 12.65 -1.35
CA CYS A 186 -3.57 11.84 -0.21
C CYS A 186 -2.57 10.74 0.12
N ASP A 187 -2.11 9.99 -0.88
CA ASP A 187 -1.10 8.96 -0.67
C ASP A 187 0.25 9.56 -0.25
N VAL A 188 0.60 10.73 -0.76
CA VAL A 188 1.77 11.48 -0.28
C VAL A 188 1.66 11.78 1.22
N ALA A 189 0.52 12.27 1.66
CA ALA A 189 0.27 12.60 3.07
C ALA A 189 0.25 11.34 3.96
N ILE A 190 -0.38 10.26 3.48
CA ILE A 190 -0.44 8.96 4.17
C ILE A 190 0.95 8.34 4.30
N ALA A 191 1.71 8.30 3.20
CA ALA A 191 3.09 7.82 3.22
C ALA A 191 3.96 8.62 4.19
N ILE A 192 3.88 9.95 4.15
CA ILE A 192 4.64 10.82 5.07
C ILE A 192 4.26 10.51 6.52
N ALA A 193 2.98 10.42 6.85
CA ALA A 193 2.51 10.13 8.20
C ALA A 193 3.02 8.77 8.71
N ASN A 194 3.02 7.74 7.87
CA ASN A 194 3.40 6.37 8.24
C ASN A 194 4.91 6.13 8.24
N LEU A 195 5.65 6.76 7.35
CA LEU A 195 7.07 6.50 7.16
C LEU A 195 7.96 7.37 8.07
N PHE A 196 7.57 8.63 8.30
CA PHE A 196 8.45 9.62 8.92
C PHE A 196 7.99 10.13 10.30
N PHE A 197 6.80 9.75 10.76
CA PHE A 197 6.28 10.09 12.09
C PHE A 197 6.02 8.82 12.89
N SER A 198 6.58 8.71 14.09
CA SER A 198 6.49 7.49 14.91
C SER A 198 6.54 7.81 16.40
N LYS A 199 5.71 7.12 17.21
CA LYS A 199 5.75 7.19 18.66
C LYS A 199 7.14 6.86 19.23
N SER A 200 7.80 5.85 18.68
CA SER A 200 9.07 5.36 19.22
C SER A 200 10.31 6.13 18.75
N ARG A 201 10.24 6.81 17.58
CA ARG A 201 11.40 7.46 16.95
C ARG A 201 11.25 8.97 16.79
N GLY A 202 10.05 9.52 17.03
CA GLY A 202 9.74 10.91 16.78
C GLY A 202 9.54 11.21 15.30
N VAL A 203 10.14 12.29 14.83
CA VAL A 203 9.98 12.83 13.46
C VAL A 203 11.29 12.68 12.69
N ASP A 204 11.23 12.05 11.54
CA ASP A 204 12.31 12.02 10.56
C ASP A 204 12.14 13.19 9.58
N LYS A 205 12.68 14.35 9.94
CA LYS A 205 12.50 15.60 9.23
C LYS A 205 13.23 15.63 7.89
N GLU A 206 14.42 15.06 7.81
CA GLU A 206 15.19 14.97 6.57
C GLU A 206 14.51 14.02 5.59
N GLY A 207 14.01 12.90 6.10
CA GLY A 207 13.28 11.90 5.30
C GLY A 207 12.05 12.48 4.63
N TYR A 208 11.13 13.13 5.38
CA TYR A 208 9.92 13.65 4.72
C TYR A 208 10.21 14.83 3.77
N LYS A 209 11.21 15.66 4.05
CA LYS A 209 11.61 16.73 3.12
C LYS A 209 12.15 16.15 1.81
N LYS A 210 13.06 15.17 1.90
CA LYS A 210 13.58 14.46 0.73
C LYS A 210 12.47 13.78 -0.07
N PHE A 211 11.51 13.15 0.61
CA PHE A 211 10.36 12.52 -0.04
C PHE A 211 9.54 13.52 -0.86
N ILE A 212 9.18 14.68 -0.27
CA ILE A 212 8.42 15.73 -0.95
C ILE A 212 9.22 16.29 -2.13
N GLU A 213 10.50 16.62 -1.92
CA GLU A 213 11.40 17.12 -2.96
C GLU A 213 11.39 16.20 -4.19
N VAL A 214 11.60 14.89 -3.98
CA VAL A 214 11.65 13.90 -5.07
C VAL A 214 10.30 13.69 -5.73
N TYR A 215 9.23 13.53 -4.94
CA TYR A 215 7.89 13.31 -5.48
C TYR A 215 7.42 14.46 -6.37
N TYR A 216 7.75 15.70 -6.00
CA TYR A 216 7.35 16.91 -6.74
C TYR A 216 8.44 17.46 -7.68
N SER A 217 9.57 16.77 -7.87
CA SER A 217 10.74 17.29 -8.58
C SER A 217 10.45 17.89 -9.97
N ASP A 218 9.61 17.21 -10.76
CA ASP A 218 9.24 17.58 -12.14
C ASP A 218 7.83 18.19 -12.25
N GLU A 219 7.19 18.47 -11.12
CA GLU A 219 5.86 19.07 -11.12
C GLU A 219 5.92 20.59 -11.33
N LYS A 220 4.87 21.12 -11.98
CA LYS A 220 4.72 22.56 -12.17
C LYS A 220 4.60 23.28 -10.83
N GLU A 221 5.15 24.45 -10.72
CA GLU A 221 5.15 25.29 -9.52
C GLU A 221 3.74 25.52 -8.95
N LYS A 222 2.74 25.67 -9.83
CA LYS A 222 1.34 25.80 -9.43
C LYS A 222 0.87 24.57 -8.63
N ILE A 223 1.26 23.34 -9.05
CA ILE A 223 0.87 22.09 -8.37
C ILE A 223 1.52 22.02 -6.99
N LYS A 224 2.83 22.32 -6.91
CA LYS A 224 3.59 22.35 -5.66
C LYS A 224 2.93 23.30 -4.65
N LYS A 225 2.65 24.53 -5.06
CA LYS A 225 2.01 25.55 -4.22
C LYS A 225 0.60 25.21 -3.78
N THR A 226 -0.11 24.37 -4.53
CA THR A 226 -1.46 23.94 -4.17
C THR A 226 -1.42 22.72 -3.25
N GLU A 227 -0.67 21.67 -3.58
CA GLU A 227 -0.75 20.38 -2.92
C GLU A 227 0.10 20.31 -1.64
N ILE A 228 1.32 20.85 -1.64
CA ILE A 228 2.24 20.71 -0.49
C ILE A 228 1.66 21.29 0.81
N PRO A 229 1.04 22.49 0.81
CA PRO A 229 0.41 23.03 2.03
C PRO A 229 -0.70 22.17 2.61
N MET A 230 -1.33 21.30 1.79
CA MET A 230 -2.45 20.45 2.22
C MET A 230 -2.00 19.14 2.86
N ILE A 231 -0.74 18.74 2.71
CA ILE A 231 -0.23 17.42 3.18
C ILE A 231 -0.51 17.22 4.66
N LYS A 232 -0.29 18.24 5.49
CA LYS A 232 -0.47 18.18 6.94
C LYS A 232 -1.94 17.90 7.31
N ASP A 233 -2.85 18.65 6.75
CA ASP A 233 -4.28 18.52 7.05
C ASP A 233 -4.85 17.20 6.53
N ILE A 234 -4.40 16.77 5.36
CA ILE A 234 -4.79 15.47 4.79
C ILE A 234 -4.29 14.32 5.68
N ALA A 235 -3.05 14.38 6.15
CA ALA A 235 -2.49 13.37 7.05
C ALA A 235 -3.30 13.26 8.35
N ILE A 236 -3.70 14.40 8.95
CA ILE A 236 -4.52 14.45 10.15
C ILE A 236 -5.92 13.90 9.88
N ASN A 237 -6.54 14.25 8.75
CA ASN A 237 -7.85 13.76 8.34
C ASN A 237 -7.85 12.24 8.12
N TRP A 238 -6.80 11.71 7.50
CA TRP A 238 -6.63 10.27 7.31
C TRP A 238 -6.49 9.56 8.66
N ILE A 239 -5.66 10.04 9.59
CA ILE A 239 -5.53 9.46 10.93
C ILE A 239 -6.89 9.46 11.66
N ASN A 240 -7.63 10.56 11.62
CA ASN A 240 -8.96 10.64 12.22
C ASN A 240 -9.94 9.64 11.60
N TYR A 241 -9.88 9.45 10.27
CA TYR A 241 -10.68 8.46 9.56
C TYR A 241 -10.34 7.05 10.02
N VAL A 242 -9.04 6.70 10.06
CA VAL A 242 -8.57 5.38 10.47
C VAL A 242 -8.99 5.08 11.92
N LEU A 243 -8.78 6.00 12.85
CA LEU A 243 -9.18 5.85 14.25
C LEU A 243 -10.69 5.68 14.45
N LYS A 244 -11.49 6.30 13.60
CA LYS A 244 -12.96 6.21 13.68
C LYS A 244 -13.51 4.90 13.12
N ASN A 245 -12.88 4.33 12.09
CA ASN A 245 -13.46 3.24 11.31
C ASN A 245 -12.82 1.87 11.59
N ASN A 246 -11.77 1.81 12.40
CA ASN A 246 -11.11 0.58 12.78
C ASN A 246 -11.12 0.37 14.29
N SER A 247 -11.21 -0.89 14.71
CA SER A 247 -11.11 -1.28 16.11
C SER A 247 -9.64 -1.59 16.44
N PHE A 248 -8.96 -0.64 17.04
CA PHE A 248 -7.57 -0.81 17.48
C PHE A 248 -7.47 -1.20 18.95
N ASN A 249 -6.40 -1.89 19.31
CA ASN A 249 -6.02 -2.02 20.70
C ASN A 249 -5.51 -0.66 21.27
N ALA A 250 -5.35 -0.57 22.57
CA ALA A 250 -4.94 0.68 23.24
C ALA A 250 -3.57 1.19 22.77
N SER A 251 -2.62 0.28 22.50
CA SER A 251 -1.27 0.63 22.04
C SER A 251 -1.26 1.24 20.64
N ASP A 252 -2.07 0.66 19.74
CA ASP A 252 -2.15 1.15 18.36
C ASP A 252 -2.89 2.50 18.31
N THR A 253 -3.98 2.64 19.06
CA THR A 253 -4.69 3.92 19.22
C THR A 253 -3.75 5.01 19.72
N GLU A 254 -2.98 4.74 20.78
CA GLU A 254 -1.98 5.68 21.31
C GLU A 254 -0.91 6.02 20.26
N SER A 255 -0.47 5.05 19.47
CA SER A 255 0.51 5.28 18.41
C SER A 255 0.00 6.26 17.35
N PHE A 256 -1.27 6.13 16.93
CA PHE A 256 -1.90 7.07 15.99
C PHE A 256 -2.08 8.47 16.59
N GLU A 257 -2.53 8.58 17.87
CA GLU A 257 -2.69 9.89 18.52
C GLU A 257 -1.35 10.62 18.71
N VAL A 258 -0.29 9.90 19.10
CA VAL A 258 1.06 10.49 19.19
C VAL A 258 1.56 10.95 17.81
N ARG A 259 1.37 10.13 16.77
CA ARG A 259 1.72 10.50 15.39
C ARG A 259 0.99 11.76 14.94
N LYS A 260 -0.32 11.83 15.19
CA LYS A 260 -1.14 13.00 14.89
C LYS A 260 -0.61 14.26 15.59
N LYS A 261 -0.28 14.17 16.90
CA LYS A 261 0.33 15.27 17.64
C LYS A 261 1.65 15.74 17.02
N LEU A 262 2.55 14.80 16.71
CA LEU A 262 3.82 15.13 16.06
C LEU A 262 3.63 15.83 14.71
N ILE A 263 2.64 15.40 13.91
CA ILE A 263 2.30 16.04 12.63
C ILE A 263 1.77 17.45 12.87
N MET A 264 0.88 17.66 13.86
CA MET A 264 0.34 18.97 14.21
C MET A 264 1.43 19.97 14.63
N GLU A 265 2.44 19.50 15.35
CA GLU A 265 3.56 20.31 15.83
C GLU A 265 4.66 20.53 14.76
N SER A 266 4.60 19.82 13.64
CA SER A 266 5.61 19.89 12.58
C SER A 266 5.45 21.10 11.66
N ASP A 267 6.52 21.42 10.92
CA ASP A 267 6.55 22.43 9.85
C ASP A 267 6.20 21.85 8.47
N LEU A 268 5.47 20.73 8.43
CA LEU A 268 5.18 19.95 7.21
C LEU A 268 4.48 20.76 6.10
N SER A 269 3.74 21.82 6.44
CA SER A 269 3.08 22.71 5.47
C SER A 269 3.96 23.87 5.01
N ASN A 270 5.16 24.04 5.54
CA ASN A 270 6.04 25.15 5.19
C ASN A 270 6.95 24.77 4.02
N ILE A 271 6.71 25.40 2.88
CA ILE A 271 7.45 25.17 1.63
C ILE A 271 8.85 25.80 1.67
N ASP A 272 9.08 26.87 2.45
CA ASP A 272 10.30 27.67 2.43
C ASP A 272 11.57 26.89 2.85
N GLY A 273 11.41 25.72 3.44
CA GLY A 273 12.52 24.83 3.82
C GLY A 273 12.73 23.63 2.90
N ILE A 274 11.94 23.51 1.84
CA ILE A 274 12.04 22.45 0.83
C ILE A 274 12.67 23.11 -0.42
N LYS A 275 13.84 22.63 -0.84
CA LYS A 275 14.44 23.05 -2.11
C LYS A 275 13.58 22.48 -3.25
N ILE A 276 12.63 23.26 -3.72
CA ILE A 276 11.73 22.89 -4.81
C ILE A 276 12.24 23.50 -6.11
#